data_5d0ffee0aef3e072c473f9ca0fc2f841
#
_entry.id   5d0ffee0aef3e072c473f9ca0fc2f841
#
_cell.length_a   1.000
_cell.length_b   1.000
_cell.length_c   1.000
_cell.angle_alpha   90.00
_cell.angle_beta   90.00
_cell.angle_gamma   90.00
#
_symmetry.space_group_name_H-M   'P 1'
#
loop_
_entity.id
_entity.type
_entity.pdbx_description
1 polymer ?
#
loop_
_entity_poly.entity_id
_entity_poly.type
_entity_poly.pdbx_seq_one_letter_code
_entity_poly.pdbx_strand_id
1 'polypeptide(L)'
;MVIQQRIRAENLKKIYQLVNQNRSISRAALSKETNLSKPTVSSLVDELIVNKYLIDCGTVASQQMGRRPNELRVNGTENLVAVISWRRARLDIALITADNKIAFRDQIPLTEEEDKVDKITSTFFNIMKPKVGDRRIMGLCIIIPGIIDAENKRILSTVIGVGYSDPVVQRFEEAFHDYPFCLLNDTACFAYAEYVFANITEPNFAYINVSKGVGACLFANGKMLRGAGGNATQFGHFSVDRNGPLCACGNHGCVERVVGENALTERAEACGIDLTRFAGRKPLYCDMAEDGDAHAKELIKDLAVDLSFAISNLITLFNPSLVVIGGMGVNLGPFFLSNIRDEVQNSGFKEFVSNTWSQYS
;
A
#
# COMPACT_ATOMS: atom_id res chain seq x y z
N MET A 1 -21.14 30.58 -5.30
CA MET A 1 -19.74 30.76 -4.91
C MET A 1 -19.11 29.43 -4.42
N VAL A 2 -19.69 28.72 -3.47
CA VAL A 2 -19.18 27.46 -2.91
C VAL A 2 -18.97 26.34 -3.95
N ILE A 3 -19.90 26.15 -4.90
CA ILE A 3 -19.81 25.12 -5.94
C ILE A 3 -18.62 25.38 -6.89
N GLN A 4 -18.42 26.63 -7.32
CA GLN A 4 -17.30 26.97 -8.22
C GLN A 4 -15.94 26.80 -7.56
N GLN A 5 -15.82 27.14 -6.27
CA GLN A 5 -14.60 26.91 -5.50
C GLN A 5 -14.28 25.41 -5.35
N ARG A 6 -15.32 24.59 -5.11
CA ARG A 6 -15.17 23.13 -5.02
C ARG A 6 -14.71 22.53 -6.36
N ILE A 7 -15.37 22.91 -7.47
CA ILE A 7 -14.98 22.45 -8.82
C ILE A 7 -13.53 22.88 -9.14
N ARG A 8 -13.14 24.12 -8.77
CA ARG A 8 -11.77 24.58 -8.96
C ARG A 8 -10.76 23.74 -8.16
N ALA A 9 -11.03 23.45 -6.90
CA ALA A 9 -10.18 22.62 -6.06
C ALA A 9 -10.04 21.18 -6.60
N GLU A 10 -11.14 20.60 -7.08
CA GLU A 10 -11.13 19.28 -7.72
C GLU A 10 -10.27 19.27 -9.00
N ASN A 11 -10.37 20.32 -9.81
CA ASN A 11 -9.56 20.46 -11.02
C ASN A 11 -8.07 20.66 -10.72
N LEU A 12 -7.71 21.46 -9.71
CA LEU A 12 -6.33 21.62 -9.25
C LEU A 12 -5.75 20.26 -8.80
N LYS A 13 -6.51 19.52 -8.00
CA LYS A 13 -6.13 18.16 -7.55
C LYS A 13 -5.94 17.23 -8.73
N LYS A 14 -6.85 17.22 -9.70
CA LYS A 14 -6.77 16.38 -10.90
C LYS A 14 -5.54 16.69 -11.73
N ILE A 15 -5.24 17.98 -11.96
CA ILE A 15 -4.03 18.41 -12.69
C ILE A 15 -2.77 17.96 -11.95
N TYR A 16 -2.68 18.21 -10.65
CA TYR A 16 -1.54 17.78 -9.85
C TYR A 16 -1.33 16.27 -9.90
N GLN A 17 -2.39 15.47 -9.78
CA GLN A 17 -2.34 14.01 -9.87
C GLN A 17 -1.83 13.55 -11.25
N LEU A 18 -2.31 14.14 -12.34
CA LEU A 18 -1.86 13.81 -13.70
C LEU A 18 -0.39 14.14 -13.92
N VAL A 19 0.09 15.29 -13.39
CA VAL A 19 1.51 15.62 -13.45
C VAL A 19 2.36 14.63 -12.67
N ASN A 20 1.90 14.22 -11.49
CA ASN A 20 2.60 13.26 -10.64
C ASN A 20 2.67 11.87 -11.29
N GLN A 21 1.55 11.37 -11.82
CA GLN A 21 1.47 10.06 -12.48
C GLN A 21 2.32 9.96 -13.74
N ASN A 22 2.30 11.01 -14.57
CA ASN A 22 3.06 11.03 -15.82
C ASN A 22 4.54 11.42 -15.64
N ARG A 23 4.97 11.77 -14.40
CA ARG A 23 6.29 12.31 -14.06
C ARG A 23 6.66 13.60 -14.81
N SER A 24 6.16 13.79 -16.02
CA SER A 24 6.32 14.95 -16.87
C SER A 24 5.18 15.01 -17.89
N ILE A 25 4.50 16.16 -18.02
CA ILE A 25 3.37 16.33 -18.91
C ILE A 25 3.26 17.78 -19.36
N SER A 26 2.82 18.02 -20.60
CA SER A 26 2.60 19.38 -21.11
C SER A 26 1.20 19.93 -20.80
N ARG A 27 1.05 21.26 -20.78
CA ARG A 27 -0.27 21.93 -20.62
C ARG A 27 -1.27 21.47 -21.70
N ALA A 28 -0.81 21.21 -22.92
CA ALA A 28 -1.65 20.72 -24.01
C ALA A 28 -2.17 19.30 -23.75
N ALA A 29 -1.29 18.40 -23.26
CA ALA A 29 -1.69 17.06 -22.88
C ALA A 29 -2.66 17.09 -21.68
N LEU A 30 -2.41 17.93 -20.66
CA LEU A 30 -3.33 18.12 -19.54
C LEU A 30 -4.72 18.56 -19.99
N SER A 31 -4.80 19.48 -20.99
CA SER A 31 -6.10 19.91 -21.54
C SER A 31 -6.85 18.74 -22.19
N LYS A 32 -6.14 17.85 -22.88
CA LYS A 32 -6.71 16.66 -23.50
C LYS A 32 -7.19 15.64 -22.45
N GLU A 33 -6.34 15.34 -21.45
CA GLU A 33 -6.62 14.35 -20.40
C GLU A 33 -7.75 14.80 -19.45
N THR A 34 -7.85 16.11 -19.19
CA THR A 34 -8.86 16.64 -18.25
C THR A 34 -10.16 17.02 -18.93
N ASN A 35 -10.18 17.15 -20.27
CA ASN A 35 -11.25 17.78 -21.06
C ASN A 35 -11.55 19.23 -20.66
N LEU A 36 -10.58 19.93 -20.05
CA LEU A 36 -10.69 21.35 -19.73
C LEU A 36 -10.14 22.21 -20.88
N SER A 37 -10.66 23.44 -21.00
CA SER A 37 -10.16 24.39 -22.01
C SER A 37 -8.69 24.76 -21.74
N LYS A 38 -7.91 25.02 -22.79
CA LYS A 38 -6.51 25.44 -22.68
C LYS A 38 -6.31 26.66 -21.75
N PRO A 39 -7.15 27.73 -21.80
CA PRO A 39 -7.03 28.82 -20.84
C PRO A 39 -7.27 28.40 -19.39
N THR A 40 -8.25 27.53 -19.15
CA THR A 40 -8.53 26.99 -17.81
C THR A 40 -7.33 26.21 -17.26
N VAL A 41 -6.77 25.28 -18.06
CA VAL A 41 -5.58 24.52 -17.67
C VAL A 41 -4.40 25.46 -17.40
N SER A 42 -4.15 26.46 -18.26
CA SER A 42 -3.07 27.42 -18.02
C SER A 42 -3.23 28.16 -16.70
N SER A 43 -4.42 28.68 -16.42
CA SER A 43 -4.69 29.37 -15.14
C SER A 43 -4.48 28.48 -13.91
N LEU A 44 -4.92 27.22 -13.96
CA LEU A 44 -4.78 26.28 -12.86
C LEU A 44 -3.30 25.83 -12.67
N VAL A 45 -2.59 25.62 -13.76
CA VAL A 45 -1.15 25.29 -13.72
C VAL A 45 -0.34 26.45 -13.17
N ASP A 46 -0.63 27.70 -13.62
CA ASP A 46 0.07 28.88 -13.12
C ASP A 46 -0.15 29.06 -11.60
N GLU A 47 -1.35 28.78 -11.11
CA GLU A 47 -1.63 28.76 -9.66
C GLU A 47 -0.81 27.71 -8.93
N LEU A 48 -0.69 26.48 -9.47
CA LEU A 48 0.12 25.43 -8.88
C LEU A 48 1.62 25.75 -8.89
N ILE A 49 2.11 26.46 -9.93
CA ILE A 49 3.50 26.92 -10.01
C ILE A 49 3.75 28.05 -8.99
N VAL A 50 2.88 29.06 -8.93
CA VAL A 50 2.99 30.18 -7.97
C VAL A 50 3.00 29.64 -6.53
N ASN A 51 2.16 28.65 -6.25
CA ASN A 51 2.11 28.01 -4.94
C ASN A 51 3.21 26.94 -4.74
N LYS A 52 4.17 26.83 -5.66
CA LYS A 52 5.33 25.93 -5.60
C LYS A 52 4.98 24.43 -5.54
N TYR A 53 3.81 24.02 -6.02
CA TYR A 53 3.45 22.61 -6.17
C TYR A 53 4.02 21.98 -7.44
N LEU A 54 4.09 22.77 -8.52
CA LEU A 54 4.65 22.39 -9.81
C LEU A 54 5.82 23.28 -10.19
N ILE A 55 6.66 22.76 -11.09
CA ILE A 55 7.71 23.52 -11.78
C ILE A 55 7.52 23.38 -13.29
N ASP A 56 7.79 24.47 -14.01
CA ASP A 56 7.88 24.48 -15.47
C ASP A 56 9.36 24.23 -15.82
N CYS A 57 9.66 23.08 -16.43
CA CYS A 57 11.02 22.66 -16.76
C CYS A 57 11.49 23.21 -18.13
N GLY A 58 10.68 24.05 -18.77
CA GLY A 58 11.01 24.55 -20.11
C GLY A 58 10.83 23.52 -21.22
N THR A 59 11.41 23.79 -22.38
CA THR A 59 11.29 22.91 -23.54
C THR A 59 12.30 21.77 -23.49
N VAL A 60 11.81 20.54 -23.57
CA VAL A 60 12.66 19.34 -23.71
C VAL A 60 12.93 19.04 -25.17
N ALA A 61 14.13 18.53 -25.49
CA ALA A 61 14.50 18.17 -26.83
C ALA A 61 13.64 17.00 -27.35
N SER A 62 12.73 17.26 -28.28
CA SER A 62 11.99 16.22 -29.01
C SER A 62 12.45 16.18 -30.47
N GLN A 63 12.41 14.99 -31.08
CA GLN A 63 12.77 14.81 -32.50
C GLN A 63 11.68 15.26 -33.48
N GLN A 64 10.54 15.80 -33.00
CA GLN A 64 9.45 16.26 -33.88
C GLN A 64 9.56 17.74 -34.21
N MET A 65 9.33 18.09 -35.48
CA MET A 65 9.27 19.47 -35.97
C MET A 65 8.00 20.16 -35.42
N GLY A 66 8.17 21.26 -34.66
CA GLY A 66 7.10 22.09 -34.10
C GLY A 66 7.56 22.89 -32.87
N ARG A 67 6.74 23.84 -32.41
CA ARG A 67 6.99 24.57 -31.16
C ARG A 67 6.95 23.58 -30.00
N ARG A 68 8.11 23.40 -29.36
CA ARG A 68 8.31 22.45 -28.26
C ARG A 68 7.42 22.82 -27.08
N PRO A 69 6.59 21.92 -26.56
CA PRO A 69 5.80 22.19 -25.36
C PRO A 69 6.71 22.20 -24.11
N ASN A 70 6.43 23.13 -23.21
CA ASN A 70 7.05 23.11 -21.89
C ASN A 70 6.53 21.92 -21.09
N GLU A 71 7.43 21.24 -20.40
CA GLU A 71 7.11 20.14 -19.48
C GLU A 71 6.91 20.64 -18.07
N LEU A 72 5.86 20.14 -17.45
CA LEU A 72 5.54 20.36 -16.05
C LEU A 72 5.93 19.15 -15.23
N ARG A 73 6.50 19.39 -14.06
CA ARG A 73 6.83 18.36 -13.08
C ARG A 73 6.38 18.77 -11.69
N VAL A 74 6.20 17.79 -10.82
CA VAL A 74 5.97 18.06 -9.39
C VAL A 74 7.22 18.68 -8.79
N ASN A 75 7.04 19.69 -7.95
CA ASN A 75 8.14 20.36 -7.26
C ASN A 75 8.59 19.55 -6.03
N GLY A 76 9.54 18.64 -6.22
CA GLY A 76 10.12 17.85 -5.16
C GLY A 76 11.10 18.60 -4.26
N THR A 77 11.61 19.77 -4.68
CA THR A 77 12.61 20.51 -3.89
C THR A 77 12.00 21.27 -2.73
N GLU A 78 10.76 21.72 -2.85
CA GLU A 78 10.09 22.57 -1.85
C GLU A 78 9.12 21.81 -0.94
N ASN A 79 8.63 20.65 -1.39
CA ASN A 79 7.52 19.97 -0.74
C ASN A 79 7.91 18.58 -0.24
N LEU A 80 7.59 18.33 1.01
CA LEU A 80 7.82 17.05 1.69
C LEU A 80 6.51 16.49 2.25
N VAL A 81 6.44 15.19 2.33
CA VAL A 81 5.46 14.45 3.14
C VAL A 81 6.22 13.73 4.24
N ALA A 82 5.77 13.85 5.47
CA ALA A 82 6.28 13.08 6.59
C ALA A 82 5.53 11.76 6.68
N VAL A 83 6.26 10.65 6.76
CA VAL A 83 5.70 9.30 6.90
C VAL A 83 6.21 8.69 8.18
N ILE A 84 5.30 8.18 9.01
CA ILE A 84 5.61 7.48 10.25
C ILE A 84 4.87 6.14 10.22
N SER A 85 5.61 5.05 10.09
CA SER A 85 5.06 3.70 10.17
C SER A 85 5.23 3.18 11.59
N TRP A 86 4.13 3.08 12.31
CA TRP A 86 4.09 2.58 13.67
C TRP A 86 4.07 1.05 13.65
N ARG A 87 5.18 0.45 14.01
CA ARG A 87 5.31 -1.01 14.19
C ARG A 87 5.36 -1.36 15.69
N ARG A 88 5.23 -2.63 16.00
CA ARG A 88 5.16 -3.11 17.40
C ARG A 88 6.35 -2.63 18.26
N ALA A 89 7.57 -2.73 17.74
CA ALA A 89 8.80 -2.46 18.48
C ALA A 89 9.58 -1.24 18.00
N ARG A 90 9.08 -0.51 17.00
CA ARG A 90 9.75 0.68 16.44
C ARG A 90 8.83 1.53 15.59
N LEU A 91 9.28 2.76 15.35
CA LEU A 91 8.76 3.60 14.28
C LEU A 91 9.76 3.56 13.11
N ASP A 92 9.28 3.27 11.91
CA ASP A 92 10.03 3.54 10.68
C ASP A 92 9.58 4.92 10.19
N ILE A 93 10.51 5.87 10.06
CA ILE A 93 10.20 7.26 9.72
C ILE A 93 10.88 7.69 8.44
N ALA A 94 10.21 8.52 7.65
CA ALA A 94 10.77 9.08 6.43
C ALA A 94 10.21 10.49 6.13
N LEU A 95 11.04 11.35 5.53
CA LEU A 95 10.61 12.52 4.78
C LEU A 95 10.74 12.20 3.31
N ILE A 96 9.63 12.27 2.59
CA ILE A 96 9.54 11.94 1.17
C ILE A 96 9.24 13.22 0.40
N THR A 97 10.02 13.50 -0.62
CA THR A 97 9.78 14.64 -1.52
C THR A 97 8.52 14.42 -2.36
N ALA A 98 7.89 15.50 -2.80
CA ALA A 98 6.68 15.39 -3.62
C ALA A 98 6.91 14.68 -4.97
N ASP A 99 8.15 14.56 -5.43
CA ASP A 99 8.58 13.74 -6.58
C ASP A 99 9.04 12.32 -6.20
N ASN A 100 8.61 11.84 -5.03
CA ASN A 100 8.79 10.47 -4.54
C ASN A 100 10.24 10.03 -4.23
N LYS A 101 11.10 10.97 -3.82
CA LYS A 101 12.46 10.63 -3.36
C LYS A 101 12.53 10.66 -1.84
N ILE A 102 13.32 9.77 -1.26
CA ILE A 102 13.57 9.76 0.18
C ILE A 102 14.59 10.86 0.51
N ALA A 103 14.15 11.91 1.20
CA ALA A 103 15.01 12.99 1.67
C ALA A 103 15.66 12.68 3.03
N PHE A 104 14.97 11.90 3.87
CA PHE A 104 15.44 11.45 5.17
C PHE A 104 14.72 10.15 5.54
N ARG A 105 15.40 9.24 6.21
CA ARG A 105 14.80 8.05 6.83
C ARG A 105 15.56 7.67 8.09
N ASP A 106 14.85 7.11 9.06
CA ASP A 106 15.44 6.57 10.28
C ASP A 106 14.51 5.53 10.91
N GLN A 107 14.99 4.85 11.95
CA GLN A 107 14.25 3.89 12.73
C GLN A 107 14.38 4.24 14.22
N ILE A 108 13.26 4.44 14.89
CA ILE A 108 13.20 4.82 16.29
C ILE A 108 12.66 3.63 17.09
N PRO A 109 13.41 3.05 18.02
CA PRO A 109 12.91 1.97 18.85
C PRO A 109 11.75 2.43 19.73
N LEU A 110 10.82 1.51 19.98
CA LEU A 110 9.70 1.66 20.91
C LEU A 110 9.86 0.66 22.05
N THR A 111 9.71 1.13 23.28
CA THR A 111 9.62 0.27 24.47
C THR A 111 8.15 0.02 24.83
N GLU A 112 7.85 -0.99 25.61
CA GLU A 112 6.46 -1.29 26.03
C GLU A 112 5.89 -0.21 26.96
N GLU A 113 6.73 0.44 27.74
CA GLU A 113 6.41 1.39 28.78
C GLU A 113 6.10 2.80 28.26
N GLU A 114 6.60 3.14 27.03
CA GLU A 114 6.38 4.46 26.42
C GLU A 114 4.95 4.67 25.96
N ASP A 115 4.41 5.87 26.17
CA ASP A 115 3.21 6.30 25.45
C ASP A 115 3.55 6.47 23.96
N LYS A 116 2.88 5.69 23.12
CA LYS A 116 3.19 5.60 21.68
C LYS A 116 2.81 6.86 20.93
N VAL A 117 1.72 7.54 21.34
CA VAL A 117 1.27 8.79 20.70
C VAL A 117 2.26 9.92 21.00
N ASP A 118 2.68 10.02 22.26
CA ASP A 118 3.68 11.02 22.66
C ASP A 118 5.03 10.75 21.98
N LYS A 119 5.41 9.48 21.84
CA LYS A 119 6.62 9.09 21.12
C LYS A 119 6.56 9.47 19.64
N ILE A 120 5.44 9.19 18.97
CA ILE A 120 5.22 9.56 17.56
C ILE A 120 5.26 11.08 17.42
N THR A 121 4.57 11.79 18.29
CA THR A 121 4.52 13.26 18.29
C THR A 121 5.91 13.88 18.51
N SER A 122 6.61 13.43 19.55
CA SER A 122 7.98 13.91 19.82
C SER A 122 8.96 13.55 18.72
N THR A 123 8.84 12.37 18.11
CA THR A 123 9.65 11.97 16.94
C THR A 123 9.45 12.92 15.78
N PHE A 124 8.21 13.28 15.48
CA PHE A 124 7.94 14.25 14.41
C PHE A 124 8.56 15.60 14.70
N PHE A 125 8.29 16.19 15.87
CA PHE A 125 8.75 17.56 16.17
C PHE A 125 10.25 17.65 16.43
N ASN A 126 10.85 16.66 17.09
CA ASN A 126 12.23 16.75 17.54
C ASN A 126 13.24 16.11 16.57
N ILE A 127 12.80 15.14 15.74
CA ILE A 127 13.70 14.42 14.83
C ILE A 127 13.40 14.78 13.37
N MET A 128 12.13 14.68 12.92
CA MET A 128 11.79 14.87 11.51
C MET A 128 11.74 16.35 11.12
N LYS A 129 11.03 17.17 11.88
CA LYS A 129 10.84 18.60 11.59
C LYS A 129 12.16 19.38 11.43
N PRO A 130 13.20 19.18 12.26
CA PRO A 130 14.50 19.82 12.06
C PRO A 130 15.21 19.44 10.75
N LYS A 131 14.89 18.31 10.15
CA LYS A 131 15.44 17.84 8.86
C LYS A 131 14.75 18.45 7.63
N VAL A 132 13.65 19.16 7.83
CA VAL A 132 12.90 19.79 6.75
C VAL A 132 13.66 20.97 6.14
N GLY A 133 14.40 21.76 6.96
CA GLY A 133 15.05 22.99 6.52
C GLY A 133 14.01 24.01 6.07
N ASP A 134 14.27 24.71 4.97
CA ASP A 134 13.40 25.74 4.40
C ASP A 134 12.21 25.16 3.58
N ARG A 135 12.11 23.83 3.49
CA ARG A 135 11.04 23.14 2.75
C ARG A 135 9.75 23.09 3.55
N ARG A 136 8.66 22.79 2.87
CA ARG A 136 7.32 22.72 3.45
C ARG A 136 6.90 21.27 3.65
N ILE A 137 6.34 20.95 4.82
CA ILE A 137 5.61 19.70 5.02
C ILE A 137 4.19 19.89 4.51
N MET A 138 3.82 19.11 3.48
CA MET A 138 2.46 19.11 2.91
C MET A 138 1.46 18.38 3.80
N GLY A 139 1.93 17.40 4.57
CA GLY A 139 1.11 16.61 5.48
C GLY A 139 1.88 15.42 6.06
N LEU A 140 1.23 14.74 6.98
CA LEU A 140 1.71 13.51 7.62
C LEU A 140 0.90 12.31 7.14
N CYS A 141 1.59 11.19 6.91
CA CYS A 141 0.98 9.88 6.76
C CYS A 141 1.41 9.02 7.95
N ILE A 142 0.46 8.60 8.78
CA ILE A 142 0.69 7.67 9.89
C ILE A 142 0.18 6.31 9.44
N ILE A 143 1.10 5.35 9.35
CA ILE A 143 0.81 3.98 8.91
C ILE A 143 0.70 3.09 10.14
N ILE A 144 -0.42 2.41 10.28
CA ILE A 144 -0.72 1.54 11.42
C ILE A 144 -1.13 0.17 10.89
N PRO A 145 -0.50 -0.93 11.35
CA PRO A 145 -0.93 -2.27 10.96
C PRO A 145 -2.27 -2.60 11.64
N GLY A 146 -3.31 -2.81 10.84
CA GLY A 146 -4.65 -3.12 11.36
C GLY A 146 -5.79 -2.62 10.48
N ILE A 147 -6.97 -2.57 11.04
CA ILE A 147 -8.20 -2.14 10.35
C ILE A 147 -8.40 -0.65 10.63
N ILE A 148 -8.27 0.16 9.60
CA ILE A 148 -8.32 1.62 9.66
C ILE A 148 -9.44 2.14 8.77
N ASP A 149 -10.36 2.90 9.34
CA ASP A 149 -11.30 3.75 8.61
C ASP A 149 -10.61 5.09 8.30
N ALA A 150 -9.96 5.14 7.16
CA ALA A 150 -9.14 6.29 6.78
C ALA A 150 -9.97 7.55 6.50
N GLU A 151 -11.24 7.41 6.08
CA GLU A 151 -12.14 8.54 5.81
C GLU A 151 -12.57 9.24 7.08
N ASN A 152 -12.99 8.45 8.07
CA ASN A 152 -13.45 8.97 9.35
C ASN A 152 -12.33 9.03 10.39
N LYS A 153 -11.10 8.75 10.00
CA LYS A 153 -9.90 8.72 10.86
C LYS A 153 -10.15 7.90 12.14
N ARG A 154 -10.59 6.65 11.99
CA ARG A 154 -10.84 5.76 13.12
C ARG A 154 -9.97 4.52 13.04
N ILE A 155 -9.47 4.09 14.18
CA ILE A 155 -8.77 2.83 14.36
C ILE A 155 -9.78 1.82 14.89
N LEU A 156 -10.10 0.79 14.11
CA LEU A 156 -11.10 -0.20 14.48
C LEU A 156 -10.47 -1.37 15.23
N SER A 157 -9.29 -1.80 14.80
CA SER A 157 -8.51 -2.85 15.45
C SER A 157 -7.07 -2.79 14.98
N THR A 158 -6.11 -3.13 15.82
CA THR A 158 -4.70 -3.23 15.45
C THR A 158 -4.03 -4.43 16.10
N VAL A 159 -2.92 -4.87 15.47
CA VAL A 159 -2.03 -5.88 16.06
C VAL A 159 -1.02 -5.27 17.05
N ILE A 160 -1.06 -3.95 17.26
CA ILE A 160 -0.16 -3.22 18.17
C ILE A 160 -0.85 -2.81 19.49
N GLY A 161 -2.06 -3.35 19.76
CA GLY A 161 -2.75 -3.16 21.02
C GLY A 161 -3.57 -1.87 21.13
N VAL A 162 -3.81 -1.15 20.02
CA VAL A 162 -4.70 0.01 19.96
C VAL A 162 -6.05 -0.43 19.42
N GLY A 163 -7.11 -0.04 20.08
CA GLY A 163 -8.49 -0.40 19.74
C GLY A 163 -9.40 0.80 19.48
N TYR A 164 -10.66 0.50 19.18
CA TYR A 164 -11.68 1.50 18.83
C TYR A 164 -11.94 2.54 19.93
N SER A 165 -11.78 2.16 21.19
CA SER A 165 -12.02 3.04 22.35
C SER A 165 -10.83 3.93 22.71
N ASP A 166 -9.66 3.71 22.10
CA ASP A 166 -8.46 4.47 22.43
C ASP A 166 -8.53 5.87 21.80
N PRO A 167 -8.25 6.97 22.54
CA PRO A 167 -8.33 8.32 22.04
C PRO A 167 -7.12 8.72 21.16
N VAL A 168 -6.47 7.74 20.53
CA VAL A 168 -5.23 7.93 19.75
C VAL A 168 -5.42 8.96 18.63
N VAL A 169 -6.53 8.87 17.92
CA VAL A 169 -6.77 9.77 16.78
C VAL A 169 -7.03 11.19 17.24
N GLN A 170 -7.81 11.37 18.31
CA GLN A 170 -8.04 12.68 18.89
C GLN A 170 -6.73 13.32 19.36
N ARG A 171 -5.85 12.56 20.03
CA ARG A 171 -4.52 13.02 20.44
C ARG A 171 -3.65 13.42 19.25
N PHE A 172 -3.73 12.71 18.12
CA PHE A 172 -3.03 13.12 16.89
C PHE A 172 -3.64 14.39 16.29
N GLU A 173 -4.96 14.57 16.34
CA GLU A 173 -5.60 15.81 15.88
C GLU A 173 -5.18 17.02 16.72
N GLU A 174 -5.06 16.86 18.01
CA GLU A 174 -4.54 17.89 18.91
C GLU A 174 -3.06 18.18 18.66
N ALA A 175 -2.21 17.14 18.55
CA ALA A 175 -0.77 17.29 18.37
C ALA A 175 -0.39 17.84 16.99
N PHE A 176 -1.11 17.46 15.95
CA PHE A 176 -0.80 17.83 14.55
C PHE A 176 -1.80 18.82 13.95
N HIS A 177 -2.44 19.67 14.79
CA HIS A 177 -3.47 20.61 14.34
C HIS A 177 -3.01 21.55 13.19
N ASP A 178 -1.71 21.87 13.11
CA ASP A 178 -1.12 22.67 12.03
C ASP A 178 -0.77 21.88 10.77
N TYR A 179 -0.91 20.55 10.80
CA TYR A 179 -0.50 19.66 9.72
C TYR A 179 -1.65 18.77 9.27
N PRO A 180 -2.04 18.80 7.99
CA PRO A 180 -2.94 17.77 7.48
C PRO A 180 -2.33 16.38 7.71
N PHE A 181 -3.09 15.44 8.28
CA PHE A 181 -2.62 14.07 8.40
C PHE A 181 -3.66 13.06 7.96
N CYS A 182 -3.19 11.89 7.53
CA CYS A 182 -4.02 10.74 7.24
C CYS A 182 -3.52 9.50 7.97
N LEU A 183 -4.45 8.60 8.25
CA LEU A 183 -4.16 7.26 8.77
C LEU A 183 -4.34 6.26 7.65
N LEU A 184 -3.39 5.37 7.47
CA LEU A 184 -3.47 4.29 6.50
C LEU A 184 -3.02 2.97 7.13
N ASN A 185 -3.55 1.86 6.64
CA ASN A 185 -2.98 0.59 6.98
C ASN A 185 -1.79 0.25 6.05
N ASP A 186 -0.95 -0.67 6.48
CA ASP A 186 0.27 -1.05 5.76
C ASP A 186 -0.03 -1.70 4.40
N THR A 187 -1.02 -2.59 4.32
CA THR A 187 -1.42 -3.23 3.07
C THR A 187 -1.90 -2.22 2.03
N ALA A 188 -2.66 -1.20 2.44
CA ALA A 188 -3.07 -0.11 1.57
C ALA A 188 -1.86 0.69 1.04
N CYS A 189 -0.87 0.94 1.89
CA CYS A 189 0.36 1.63 1.48
C CYS A 189 1.16 0.81 0.46
N PHE A 190 1.31 -0.50 0.68
CA PHE A 190 1.98 -1.38 -0.27
C PHE A 190 1.24 -1.46 -1.60
N ALA A 191 -0.08 -1.61 -1.58
CA ALA A 191 -0.89 -1.63 -2.79
C ALA A 191 -0.79 -0.32 -3.60
N TYR A 192 -0.75 0.83 -2.92
CA TYR A 192 -0.50 2.11 -3.58
C TYR A 192 0.92 2.21 -4.14
N ALA A 193 1.91 1.68 -3.44
CA ALA A 193 3.28 1.64 -3.93
C ALA A 193 3.38 0.82 -5.22
N GLU A 194 2.77 -0.35 -5.28
CA GLU A 194 2.68 -1.15 -6.50
C GLU A 194 2.00 -0.39 -7.63
N TYR A 195 0.84 0.21 -7.37
CA TYR A 195 0.10 0.98 -8.38
C TYR A 195 0.92 2.12 -8.96
N VAL A 196 1.69 2.82 -8.12
CA VAL A 196 2.44 4.02 -8.53
C VAL A 196 3.84 3.68 -9.08
N PHE A 197 4.56 2.73 -8.47
CA PHE A 197 5.98 2.49 -8.76
C PHE A 197 6.23 1.29 -9.66
N ALA A 198 5.41 0.24 -9.57
CA ALA A 198 5.50 -0.91 -10.47
C ALA A 198 4.82 -0.66 -11.84
N ASN A 199 4.29 0.56 -12.06
CA ASN A 199 3.58 0.97 -13.26
C ASN A 199 2.43 0.01 -13.63
N ILE A 200 1.66 -0.42 -12.64
CA ILE A 200 0.46 -1.21 -12.88
C ILE A 200 -0.51 -0.37 -13.70
N THR A 201 -0.84 -0.86 -14.90
CA THR A 201 -1.75 -0.20 -15.84
C THR A 201 -3.19 -0.72 -15.70
N GLU A 202 -3.35 -1.86 -15.06
CA GLU A 202 -4.61 -2.53 -14.82
C GLU A 202 -5.46 -1.72 -13.83
N PRO A 203 -6.63 -1.20 -14.27
CA PRO A 203 -7.48 -0.40 -13.39
C PRO A 203 -8.21 -1.24 -12.34
N ASN A 204 -8.30 -2.56 -12.55
CA ASN A 204 -8.93 -3.51 -11.66
C ASN A 204 -7.89 -4.56 -11.27
N PHE A 205 -7.29 -4.42 -10.10
CA PHE A 205 -6.31 -5.37 -9.60
C PHE A 205 -6.48 -5.60 -8.11
N ALA A 206 -5.91 -6.71 -7.63
CA ALA A 206 -5.82 -7.07 -6.23
C ALA A 206 -4.36 -7.12 -5.79
N TYR A 207 -4.05 -6.50 -4.68
CA TYR A 207 -2.78 -6.67 -3.98
C TYR A 207 -3.04 -7.51 -2.72
N ILE A 208 -2.31 -8.60 -2.55
CA ILE A 208 -2.42 -9.49 -1.39
C ILE A 208 -1.08 -9.46 -0.64
N ASN A 209 -1.11 -8.97 0.58
CA ASN A 209 0.04 -8.94 1.48
C ASN A 209 0.01 -10.18 2.37
N VAL A 210 0.88 -11.14 2.11
CA VAL A 210 1.09 -12.30 2.99
C VAL A 210 2.24 -11.98 3.92
N SER A 211 1.95 -11.78 5.19
CA SER A 211 2.92 -11.43 6.23
C SER A 211 2.54 -12.11 7.55
N LYS A 212 2.82 -11.50 8.70
CA LYS A 212 2.34 -11.99 9.99
C LYS A 212 0.82 -12.15 10.00
N GLY A 213 0.11 -11.14 9.49
CA GLY A 213 -1.27 -11.22 9.06
C GLY A 213 -1.37 -11.35 7.54
N VAL A 214 -2.57 -11.59 7.04
CA VAL A 214 -2.89 -11.57 5.62
C VAL A 214 -3.88 -10.45 5.34
N GLY A 215 -3.52 -9.53 4.45
CA GLY A 215 -4.38 -8.43 4.04
C GLY A 215 -4.51 -8.37 2.52
N ALA A 216 -5.57 -7.76 2.03
CA ALA A 216 -5.65 -7.41 0.62
C ALA A 216 -6.14 -5.97 0.42
N CYS A 217 -5.82 -5.43 -0.73
CA CYS A 217 -6.34 -4.17 -1.20
C CYS A 217 -6.79 -4.33 -2.65
N LEU A 218 -8.02 -3.96 -2.93
CA LEU A 218 -8.61 -4.08 -4.25
C LEU A 218 -8.74 -2.71 -4.91
N PHE A 219 -8.40 -2.63 -6.18
CA PHE A 219 -8.60 -1.44 -7.00
C PHE A 219 -9.66 -1.72 -8.06
N ALA A 220 -10.67 -0.87 -8.09
CA ALA A 220 -11.74 -0.87 -9.08
C ALA A 220 -11.71 0.44 -9.86
N ASN A 221 -11.58 0.35 -11.20
CA ASN A 221 -11.48 1.54 -12.07
C ASN A 221 -10.38 2.53 -11.62
N GLY A 222 -9.23 2.01 -11.22
CA GLY A 222 -8.07 2.80 -10.76
C GLY A 222 -8.24 3.43 -9.38
N LYS A 223 -9.27 3.06 -8.62
CA LYS A 223 -9.53 3.56 -7.27
C LYS A 223 -9.55 2.42 -6.27
N MET A 224 -8.92 2.65 -5.13
CA MET A 224 -8.96 1.70 -4.02
C MET A 224 -10.40 1.51 -3.52
N LEU A 225 -10.83 0.26 -3.39
CA LEU A 225 -12.13 -0.10 -2.83
C LEU A 225 -12.12 0.09 -1.30
N ARG A 226 -12.93 0.98 -0.80
CA ARG A 226 -12.99 1.31 0.63
C ARG A 226 -14.19 0.70 1.36
N GLY A 227 -15.27 0.43 0.64
CA GLY A 227 -16.54 0.00 1.25
C GLY A 227 -17.23 1.13 2.01
N ALA A 228 -18.37 0.83 2.60
CA ALA A 228 -19.21 1.81 3.29
C ALA A 228 -18.56 2.35 4.59
N GLY A 229 -17.74 1.55 5.27
CA GLY A 229 -17.07 1.92 6.51
C GLY A 229 -15.57 2.17 6.36
N GLY A 230 -15.05 2.32 5.13
CA GLY A 230 -13.63 2.58 4.89
C GLY A 230 -12.69 1.38 5.13
N ASN A 231 -13.23 0.23 5.50
CA ASN A 231 -12.52 -0.97 5.92
C ASN A 231 -12.82 -2.21 5.06
N ALA A 232 -13.15 -2.02 3.80
CA ALA A 232 -13.35 -3.12 2.84
C ALA A 232 -12.09 -3.98 2.70
N THR A 233 -12.27 -5.15 2.06
CA THR A 233 -11.18 -6.03 1.69
C THR A 233 -10.45 -6.71 2.85
N GLN A 234 -11.21 -7.13 3.88
CA GLN A 234 -10.69 -7.94 5.00
C GLN A 234 -10.43 -9.39 4.57
N PHE A 235 -9.62 -9.54 3.52
CA PHE A 235 -9.33 -10.81 2.84
C PHE A 235 -8.73 -11.87 3.79
N GLY A 236 -7.85 -11.44 4.70
CA GLY A 236 -7.24 -12.34 5.69
C GLY A 236 -8.26 -12.97 6.64
N HIS A 237 -9.42 -12.33 6.82
CA HIS A 237 -10.51 -12.85 7.66
C HIS A 237 -11.62 -13.53 6.87
N PHE A 238 -11.45 -13.68 5.55
CA PHE A 238 -12.29 -14.55 4.73
C PHE A 238 -12.04 -16.02 5.13
N SER A 239 -13.11 -16.77 5.45
CA SER A 239 -13.00 -18.17 5.85
C SER A 239 -12.88 -19.06 4.62
N VAL A 240 -11.87 -19.89 4.58
CA VAL A 240 -11.66 -20.93 3.55
C VAL A 240 -11.95 -22.33 4.09
N ASP A 241 -12.07 -22.49 5.40
CA ASP A 241 -12.45 -23.75 6.05
C ASP A 241 -13.27 -23.46 7.32
N ARG A 242 -14.57 -23.75 7.27
CA ARG A 242 -15.47 -23.56 8.45
C ARG A 242 -15.08 -24.38 9.67
N ASN A 243 -14.33 -25.44 9.50
CA ASN A 243 -13.84 -26.32 10.57
C ASN A 243 -12.36 -26.07 10.90
N GLY A 244 -11.74 -25.08 10.25
CA GLY A 244 -10.35 -24.72 10.44
C GLY A 244 -10.07 -24.04 11.78
N PRO A 245 -8.83 -23.61 12.02
CA PRO A 245 -8.41 -23.05 13.29
C PRO A 245 -9.15 -21.76 13.62
N LEU A 246 -9.40 -21.53 14.93
CA LEU A 246 -10.04 -20.33 15.43
C LEU A 246 -9.16 -19.10 15.15
N CYS A 247 -9.75 -18.08 14.58
CA CYS A 247 -9.10 -16.78 14.32
C CYS A 247 -9.42 -15.78 15.46
N ALA A 248 -8.51 -14.84 15.69
CA ALA A 248 -8.72 -13.76 16.65
C ALA A 248 -9.97 -12.88 16.35
N CYS A 249 -10.46 -12.87 15.10
CA CYS A 249 -11.70 -12.19 14.73
C CYS A 249 -12.98 -12.92 15.18
N GLY A 250 -12.85 -14.12 15.77
CA GLY A 250 -13.96 -14.97 16.21
C GLY A 250 -14.47 -15.95 15.17
N ASN A 251 -13.97 -15.91 13.93
CA ASN A 251 -14.30 -16.84 12.85
C ASN A 251 -13.32 -18.03 12.80
N HIS A 252 -13.70 -19.09 12.09
CA HIS A 252 -12.85 -20.26 11.86
C HIS A 252 -12.29 -20.28 10.45
N GLY A 253 -11.07 -20.84 10.29
CA GLY A 253 -10.41 -21.08 9.01
C GLY A 253 -10.18 -19.83 8.16
N CYS A 254 -9.98 -18.68 8.78
CA CYS A 254 -9.57 -17.47 8.07
C CYS A 254 -8.28 -17.69 7.29
N VAL A 255 -8.15 -17.08 6.11
CA VAL A 255 -6.94 -17.14 5.26
C VAL A 255 -5.68 -16.84 6.08
N GLU A 256 -5.72 -15.86 6.97
CA GLU A 256 -4.61 -15.52 7.87
C GLU A 256 -4.17 -16.70 8.75
N ARG A 257 -5.12 -17.52 9.21
CA ARG A 257 -4.85 -18.69 10.06
C ARG A 257 -4.38 -19.93 9.28
N VAL A 258 -4.49 -19.91 7.97
CA VAL A 258 -4.03 -21.04 7.13
C VAL A 258 -2.82 -20.72 6.26
N VAL A 259 -2.54 -19.41 5.98
CA VAL A 259 -1.45 -18.99 5.10
C VAL A 259 -0.50 -17.97 5.75
N GLY A 260 -0.90 -17.28 6.81
CA GLY A 260 -0.06 -16.28 7.50
C GLY A 260 1.20 -16.85 8.14
N GLU A 261 2.13 -16.00 8.59
CA GLU A 261 3.44 -16.41 9.13
C GLU A 261 3.33 -17.41 10.29
N ASN A 262 2.32 -17.27 11.17
CA ASN A 262 2.12 -18.23 12.26
C ASN A 262 1.73 -19.61 11.71
N ALA A 263 0.81 -19.65 10.74
CA ALA A 263 0.42 -20.90 10.09
C ALA A 263 1.59 -21.55 9.35
N LEU A 264 2.41 -20.74 8.66
CA LEU A 264 3.63 -21.22 8.01
C LEU A 264 4.59 -21.88 9.03
N THR A 265 4.79 -21.25 10.19
CA THR A 265 5.64 -21.78 11.24
C THR A 265 5.09 -23.10 11.81
N GLU A 266 3.82 -23.12 12.20
CA GLU A 266 3.13 -24.31 12.73
C GLU A 266 3.17 -25.48 11.74
N ARG A 267 2.96 -25.22 10.45
CA ARG A 267 3.01 -26.24 9.39
C ARG A 267 4.43 -26.73 9.11
N ALA A 268 5.42 -25.84 9.15
CA ALA A 268 6.81 -26.20 8.97
C ALA A 268 7.25 -27.21 10.05
N GLU A 269 6.89 -26.95 11.31
CA GLU A 269 7.16 -27.87 12.43
C GLU A 269 6.41 -29.19 12.25
N ALA A 270 5.15 -29.14 11.84
CA ALA A 270 4.34 -30.34 11.59
C ALA A 270 4.88 -31.20 10.44
N CYS A 271 5.46 -30.58 9.40
CA CYS A 271 6.16 -31.26 8.32
C CYS A 271 7.54 -31.77 8.70
N GLY A 272 8.01 -31.59 9.96
CA GLY A 272 9.30 -32.06 10.45
C GLY A 272 10.48 -31.15 10.09
N ILE A 273 10.25 -29.91 9.71
CA ILE A 273 11.32 -28.94 9.50
C ILE A 273 11.81 -28.44 10.86
N ASP A 274 13.06 -28.76 11.19
CA ASP A 274 13.68 -28.29 12.43
C ASP A 274 14.01 -26.78 12.33
N LEU A 275 13.17 -25.96 12.93
CA LEU A 275 13.33 -24.49 12.93
C LEU A 275 14.47 -24.03 13.85
N THR A 276 14.93 -24.86 14.81
CA THR A 276 16.01 -24.50 15.76
C THR A 276 17.34 -24.28 15.04
N ARG A 277 17.57 -24.97 13.92
CA ARG A 277 18.79 -24.85 13.10
C ARG A 277 18.98 -23.45 12.49
N PHE A 278 17.94 -22.62 12.45
CA PHE A 278 18.03 -21.28 11.89
C PHE A 278 18.47 -20.21 12.92
N ALA A 279 18.70 -20.60 14.18
CA ALA A 279 19.23 -19.73 15.25
C ALA A 279 18.50 -18.35 15.33
N GLY A 280 17.17 -18.36 15.27
CA GLY A 280 16.33 -17.17 15.33
C GLY A 280 16.25 -16.36 14.02
N ARG A 281 16.92 -16.79 12.95
CA ARG A 281 16.71 -16.26 11.60
C ARG A 281 15.48 -16.89 10.97
N LYS A 282 14.79 -16.16 10.07
CA LYS A 282 13.68 -16.74 9.31
C LYS A 282 14.22 -17.77 8.32
N PRO A 283 13.64 -18.98 8.25
CA PRO A 283 13.98 -19.95 7.23
C PRO A 283 13.67 -19.40 5.82
N LEU A 284 14.55 -19.70 4.88
CA LEU A 284 14.33 -19.46 3.46
C LEU A 284 13.77 -20.76 2.84
N TYR A 285 12.49 -20.99 2.98
CA TYR A 285 11.84 -22.22 2.52
C TYR A 285 11.98 -22.44 1.02
N CYS A 286 12.05 -21.36 0.21
CA CYS A 286 12.31 -21.47 -1.22
C CYS A 286 13.69 -22.08 -1.51
N ASP A 287 14.74 -21.64 -0.82
CA ASP A 287 16.09 -22.17 -1.00
C ASP A 287 16.16 -23.65 -0.61
N MET A 288 15.50 -24.01 0.51
CA MET A 288 15.39 -25.42 0.93
C MET A 288 14.70 -26.27 -0.13
N ALA A 289 13.61 -25.78 -0.71
CA ALA A 289 12.88 -26.48 -1.75
C ALA A 289 13.70 -26.61 -3.04
N GLU A 290 14.46 -25.58 -3.42
CA GLU A 290 15.38 -25.60 -4.57
C GLU A 290 16.54 -26.58 -4.34
N ASP A 291 17.06 -26.66 -3.12
CA ASP A 291 18.08 -27.64 -2.69
C ASP A 291 17.56 -29.08 -2.59
N GLY A 292 16.26 -29.28 -2.83
CA GLY A 292 15.65 -30.61 -2.92
C GLY A 292 14.97 -31.11 -1.64
N ASP A 293 14.81 -30.25 -0.60
CA ASP A 293 14.09 -30.61 0.62
C ASP A 293 12.60 -30.88 0.31
N ALA A 294 12.20 -32.14 0.49
CA ALA A 294 10.83 -32.58 0.17
C ALA A 294 9.79 -31.97 1.11
N HIS A 295 10.13 -31.76 2.39
CA HIS A 295 9.22 -31.15 3.36
C HIS A 295 8.98 -29.68 3.05
N ALA A 296 10.02 -28.94 2.63
CA ALA A 296 9.87 -27.56 2.21
C ALA A 296 9.02 -27.43 0.92
N LYS A 297 9.19 -28.36 -0.03
CA LYS A 297 8.35 -28.41 -1.26
C LYS A 297 6.88 -28.67 -0.94
N GLU A 298 6.61 -29.65 -0.08
CA GLU A 298 5.25 -30.00 0.34
C GLU A 298 4.60 -28.82 1.09
N LEU A 299 5.30 -28.22 2.05
CA LEU A 299 4.85 -27.02 2.78
C LEU A 299 4.46 -25.88 1.85
N ILE A 300 5.34 -25.54 0.91
CA ILE A 300 5.08 -24.45 -0.07
C ILE A 300 3.88 -24.78 -0.94
N LYS A 301 3.74 -26.03 -1.38
CA LYS A 301 2.62 -26.47 -2.19
C LYS A 301 1.30 -26.38 -1.44
N ASP A 302 1.24 -26.85 -0.20
CA ASP A 302 0.02 -26.81 0.62
C ASP A 302 -0.42 -25.37 0.91
N LEU A 303 0.52 -24.47 1.20
CA LEU A 303 0.21 -23.05 1.36
C LEU A 303 -0.30 -22.43 0.06
N ALA A 304 0.25 -22.83 -1.10
CA ALA A 304 -0.21 -22.37 -2.40
C ALA A 304 -1.65 -22.83 -2.70
N VAL A 305 -2.00 -24.07 -2.37
CA VAL A 305 -3.37 -24.61 -2.53
C VAL A 305 -4.36 -23.78 -1.71
N ASP A 306 -4.07 -23.56 -0.41
CA ASP A 306 -4.99 -22.82 0.45
C ASP A 306 -5.16 -21.35 0.00
N LEU A 307 -4.05 -20.69 -0.37
CA LEU A 307 -4.12 -19.31 -0.86
C LEU A 307 -4.85 -19.24 -2.22
N SER A 308 -4.65 -20.23 -3.09
CA SER A 308 -5.32 -20.32 -4.39
C SER A 308 -6.81 -20.43 -4.27
N PHE A 309 -7.31 -21.19 -3.29
CA PHE A 309 -8.74 -21.29 -3.01
C PHE A 309 -9.33 -19.93 -2.66
N ALA A 310 -8.65 -19.17 -1.78
CA ALA A 310 -9.08 -17.82 -1.43
C ALA A 310 -8.99 -16.84 -2.62
N ILE A 311 -7.93 -16.93 -3.43
CA ILE A 311 -7.76 -16.12 -4.65
C ILE A 311 -8.86 -16.43 -5.67
N SER A 312 -9.20 -17.69 -5.87
CA SER A 312 -10.28 -18.11 -6.80
C SER A 312 -11.63 -17.54 -6.40
N ASN A 313 -11.93 -17.51 -5.11
CA ASN A 313 -13.13 -16.87 -4.59
C ASN A 313 -13.09 -15.33 -4.80
N LEU A 314 -11.94 -14.70 -4.59
CA LEU A 314 -11.76 -13.29 -4.88
C LEU A 314 -11.94 -12.98 -6.38
N ILE A 315 -11.38 -13.80 -7.26
CA ILE A 315 -11.56 -13.67 -8.71
C ILE A 315 -13.05 -13.81 -9.09
N THR A 316 -13.75 -14.77 -8.51
CA THR A 316 -15.19 -14.98 -8.76
C THR A 316 -16.03 -13.77 -8.35
N LEU A 317 -15.69 -13.11 -7.26
CA LEU A 317 -16.44 -11.95 -6.72
C LEU A 317 -16.06 -10.62 -7.36
N PHE A 318 -14.78 -10.44 -7.69
CA PHE A 318 -14.25 -9.13 -8.05
C PHE A 318 -13.74 -9.06 -9.50
N ASN A 319 -13.36 -10.20 -10.09
CA ASN A 319 -12.83 -10.33 -11.44
C ASN A 319 -11.69 -9.35 -11.76
N PRO A 320 -10.58 -9.35 -10.97
CA PRO A 320 -9.44 -8.51 -11.25
C PRO A 320 -8.69 -9.02 -12.48
N SER A 321 -8.08 -8.13 -13.26
CA SER A 321 -7.17 -8.51 -14.36
C SER A 321 -5.77 -8.91 -13.86
N LEU A 322 -5.41 -8.50 -12.64
CA LEU A 322 -4.11 -8.77 -12.03
C LEU A 322 -4.24 -9.03 -10.53
N VAL A 323 -3.53 -10.05 -10.05
CA VAL A 323 -3.31 -10.30 -8.62
C VAL A 323 -1.82 -10.16 -8.32
N VAL A 324 -1.46 -9.25 -7.42
CA VAL A 324 -0.08 -9.04 -6.96
C VAL A 324 0.08 -9.63 -5.57
N ILE A 325 1.05 -10.51 -5.39
CA ILE A 325 1.36 -11.13 -4.10
C ILE A 325 2.62 -10.49 -3.53
N GLY A 326 2.49 -9.87 -2.37
CA GLY A 326 3.57 -9.21 -1.66
C GLY A 326 3.84 -9.77 -0.26
N GLY A 327 4.68 -9.07 0.49
CA GLY A 327 5.07 -9.47 1.84
C GLY A 327 6.01 -10.68 1.84
N MET A 328 5.89 -11.55 2.83
CA MET A 328 6.71 -12.76 2.88
C MET A 328 6.34 -13.81 1.81
N GLY A 329 5.16 -13.66 1.17
CA GLY A 329 4.77 -14.51 0.04
C GLY A 329 5.81 -14.51 -1.08
N VAL A 330 6.50 -13.38 -1.28
CA VAL A 330 7.62 -13.27 -2.25
C VAL A 330 8.77 -14.21 -1.88
N ASN A 331 9.04 -14.41 -0.60
CA ASN A 331 10.13 -15.25 -0.10
C ASN A 331 9.84 -16.75 -0.22
N LEU A 332 8.62 -17.14 -0.62
CA LEU A 332 8.28 -18.53 -0.94
C LEU A 332 8.67 -18.94 -2.37
N GLY A 333 9.18 -17.99 -3.14
CA GLY A 333 9.87 -18.19 -4.41
C GLY A 333 8.97 -18.53 -5.60
N PRO A 334 9.58 -18.76 -6.78
CA PRO A 334 8.85 -19.02 -8.01
C PRO A 334 7.95 -20.26 -7.97
N PHE A 335 8.37 -21.27 -7.19
CA PHE A 335 7.61 -22.52 -7.02
C PHE A 335 6.24 -22.26 -6.36
N PHE A 336 6.16 -21.41 -5.34
CA PHE A 336 4.91 -21.00 -4.72
C PHE A 336 3.97 -20.30 -5.73
N LEU A 337 4.51 -19.32 -6.48
CA LEU A 337 3.71 -18.58 -7.47
C LEU A 337 3.23 -19.47 -8.62
N SER A 338 4.04 -20.44 -9.08
CA SER A 338 3.64 -21.39 -10.13
C SER A 338 2.49 -22.30 -9.65
N ASN A 339 2.60 -22.83 -8.43
CA ASN A 339 1.51 -23.64 -7.86
C ASN A 339 0.21 -22.82 -7.71
N ILE A 340 0.30 -21.56 -7.26
CA ILE A 340 -0.89 -20.69 -7.20
C ILE A 340 -1.52 -20.53 -8.58
N ARG A 341 -0.73 -20.28 -9.63
CA ARG A 341 -1.25 -20.12 -10.99
C ARG A 341 -1.93 -21.40 -11.49
N ASP A 342 -1.29 -22.54 -11.27
CA ASP A 342 -1.82 -23.84 -11.71
C ASP A 342 -3.14 -24.18 -10.98
N GLU A 343 -3.19 -23.99 -9.65
CA GLU A 343 -4.38 -24.25 -8.85
C GLU A 343 -5.53 -23.29 -9.21
N VAL A 344 -5.23 -22.00 -9.37
CA VAL A 344 -6.22 -21.01 -9.78
C VAL A 344 -6.76 -21.33 -11.16
N GLN A 345 -5.92 -21.70 -12.15
CA GLN A 345 -6.36 -22.09 -13.49
C GLN A 345 -7.21 -23.36 -13.51
N ASN A 346 -7.03 -24.24 -12.55
CA ASN A 346 -7.80 -25.48 -12.42
C ASN A 346 -9.08 -25.31 -11.59
N SER A 347 -9.30 -24.15 -11.00
CA SER A 347 -10.44 -23.84 -10.13
C SER A 347 -11.48 -22.96 -10.83
N GLY A 348 -12.75 -23.11 -10.45
CA GLY A 348 -13.84 -22.21 -10.86
C GLY A 348 -14.14 -22.18 -12.35
N PHE A 349 -14.61 -21.03 -12.81
CA PHE A 349 -14.92 -20.80 -14.24
C PHE A 349 -13.64 -20.48 -15.00
N LYS A 350 -13.17 -21.40 -15.83
CA LYS A 350 -11.93 -21.27 -16.61
C LYS A 350 -11.84 -19.96 -17.41
N GLU A 351 -12.96 -19.50 -17.94
CA GLU A 351 -13.05 -18.26 -18.72
C GLU A 351 -12.77 -17.00 -17.89
N PHE A 352 -13.15 -16.97 -16.61
CA PHE A 352 -12.83 -15.83 -15.72
C PHE A 352 -11.38 -15.87 -15.28
N VAL A 353 -10.91 -17.05 -14.90
CA VAL A 353 -9.57 -17.25 -14.36
C VAL A 353 -8.50 -17.03 -15.42
N SER A 354 -8.73 -17.44 -16.67
CA SER A 354 -7.76 -17.29 -17.77
C SER A 354 -7.42 -15.83 -18.08
N ASN A 355 -8.27 -14.89 -17.69
CA ASN A 355 -8.05 -13.44 -17.88
C ASN A 355 -7.35 -12.76 -16.69
N THR A 356 -7.12 -13.49 -15.60
CA THR A 356 -6.44 -12.95 -14.42
C THR A 356 -4.99 -13.41 -14.38
N TRP A 357 -4.07 -12.45 -14.34
CA TRP A 357 -2.64 -12.70 -14.21
C TRP A 357 -2.21 -12.58 -12.74
N SER A 358 -1.31 -13.45 -12.28
CA SER A 358 -0.73 -13.37 -10.92
C SER A 358 0.77 -13.12 -11.01
N GLN A 359 1.28 -12.20 -10.18
CA GLN A 359 2.71 -11.86 -10.10
C GLN A 359 3.14 -11.52 -8.69
N TYR A 360 4.45 -11.46 -8.47
CA TYR A 360 5.02 -10.90 -7.24
C TYR A 360 5.15 -9.38 -7.30
N SER A 361 5.15 -8.79 -6.11
CA SER A 361 5.42 -7.38 -5.82
C SER A 361 6.86 -6.99 -6.14
#